data_eea7801500289bf657661fcdcf91aeea
#
_entry.id   eea7801500289bf657661fcdcf91aeea
#
_cell.length_a   1.000
_cell.length_b   1.000
_cell.length_c   1.000
_cell.angle_alpha   90.00
_cell.angle_beta   90.00
_cell.angle_gamma   90.00
#
_symmetry.space_group_name_H-M   'P 1'
#
loop_
_entity.id
_entity.type
_entity.pdbx_description
1 polymer ?
#
loop_
_entity_poly.entity_id
_entity_poly.type
_entity_poly.pdbx_seq_one_letter_code
_entity_poly.pdbx_strand_id
1 'polypeptide(L)'
;MKIGFIGLGNMGAPMAQRLAETGHKIIGYDLMESATTALPKDMITLASNAPDAARGQDIVITMLPNGESLASVAAAVIPVMRQGSCLIDCSTVDVNTARTVAAQCKEANIQWLDAPVSGGVVGAVAGTLTFMVGGSAASFAIGSQLFKIMGQRAIHCGEAGAGQAAKICNNMILGVSMIATCEAFALADDLALDRQKLFDVVSTS
;
A
#
# COMPACT_ATOMS: atom_id res chain seq x y z
N MET A 1 -13.61 -7.89 11.26
CA MET A 1 -14.03 -6.57 10.77
C MET A 1 -14.65 -6.74 9.38
N LYS A 2 -15.45 -5.76 8.95
CA LYS A 2 -15.92 -5.65 7.56
C LYS A 2 -14.98 -4.70 6.82
N ILE A 3 -14.39 -5.16 5.72
CA ILE A 3 -13.36 -4.41 4.99
C ILE A 3 -13.76 -4.32 3.52
N GLY A 4 -13.81 -3.09 3.00
CA GLY A 4 -13.85 -2.83 1.57
C GLY A 4 -12.42 -2.82 1.02
N PHE A 5 -12.12 -3.54 -0.04
CA PHE A 5 -10.79 -3.53 -0.66
C PHE A 5 -10.91 -3.13 -2.13
N ILE A 6 -10.32 -2.01 -2.50
CA ILE A 6 -10.43 -1.43 -3.84
C ILE A 6 -9.06 -1.39 -4.50
N GLY A 7 -8.97 -2.04 -5.67
CA GLY A 7 -7.71 -2.32 -6.35
C GLY A 7 -7.18 -3.70 -5.99
N LEU A 8 -7.52 -4.70 -6.82
CA LEU A 8 -7.21 -6.12 -6.63
C LEU A 8 -6.20 -6.63 -7.67
N GLY A 9 -5.31 -5.73 -8.10
CA GLY A 9 -4.19 -6.09 -8.97
C GLY A 9 -3.13 -6.92 -8.24
N ASN A 10 -1.92 -7.00 -8.82
CA ASN A 10 -0.82 -7.83 -8.35
C ASN A 10 -0.45 -7.64 -6.86
N MET A 11 -0.67 -6.46 -6.32
CA MET A 11 -0.41 -6.16 -4.91
C MET A 11 -1.66 -6.34 -4.06
N GLY A 12 -2.80 -5.76 -4.49
CA GLY A 12 -4.01 -5.71 -3.68
C GLY A 12 -4.67 -7.08 -3.49
N ALA A 13 -4.69 -7.94 -4.51
CA ALA A 13 -5.27 -9.27 -4.42
C ALA A 13 -4.66 -10.12 -3.29
N PRO A 14 -3.32 -10.33 -3.22
CA PRO A 14 -2.73 -11.08 -2.11
C PRO A 14 -2.92 -10.39 -0.75
N MET A 15 -2.91 -9.06 -0.68
CA MET A 15 -3.18 -8.34 0.57
C MET A 15 -4.62 -8.58 1.06
N ALA A 16 -5.62 -8.50 0.17
CA ALA A 16 -7.02 -8.78 0.49
C ALA A 16 -7.22 -10.23 0.91
N GLN A 17 -6.57 -11.17 0.24
CA GLN A 17 -6.63 -12.60 0.57
C GLN A 17 -6.06 -12.86 1.97
N ARG A 18 -4.92 -12.28 2.34
CA ARG A 18 -4.35 -12.40 3.69
C ARG A 18 -5.33 -11.96 4.77
N LEU A 19 -6.02 -10.85 4.55
CA LEU A 19 -7.04 -10.38 5.49
C LEU A 19 -8.24 -11.34 5.57
N ALA A 20 -8.67 -11.90 4.45
CA ALA A 20 -9.77 -12.86 4.41
C ALA A 20 -9.42 -14.16 5.16
N GLU A 21 -8.20 -14.69 4.97
CA GLU A 21 -7.67 -15.89 5.66
C GLU A 21 -7.68 -15.77 7.20
N THR A 22 -7.62 -14.54 7.72
CA THR A 22 -7.70 -14.28 9.17
C THR A 22 -9.12 -14.00 9.66
N GLY A 23 -10.14 -14.30 8.85
CA GLY A 23 -11.56 -14.21 9.20
C GLY A 23 -12.17 -12.83 9.06
N HIS A 24 -11.52 -11.88 8.39
CA HIS A 24 -12.15 -10.63 8.01
C HIS A 24 -13.12 -10.84 6.83
N LYS A 25 -14.24 -10.11 6.86
CA LYS A 25 -15.21 -10.12 5.75
C LYS A 25 -14.77 -9.10 4.72
N ILE A 26 -14.35 -9.56 3.55
CA ILE A 26 -13.85 -8.69 2.48
C ILE A 26 -14.91 -8.51 1.39
N ILE A 27 -15.19 -7.25 1.06
CA ILE A 27 -15.89 -6.89 -0.16
C ILE A 27 -14.88 -6.19 -1.07
N GLY A 28 -14.55 -6.84 -2.18
CA GLY A 28 -13.53 -6.39 -3.11
C GLY A 28 -14.09 -5.74 -4.35
N TYR A 29 -13.35 -4.79 -4.91
CA TYR A 29 -13.65 -4.20 -6.22
C TYR A 29 -12.36 -3.87 -6.97
N ASP A 30 -12.37 -4.14 -8.26
CA ASP A 30 -11.37 -3.65 -9.22
C ASP A 30 -12.07 -3.20 -10.50
N LEU A 31 -11.54 -2.17 -11.13
CA LEU A 31 -12.04 -1.69 -12.42
C LEU A 31 -11.81 -2.70 -13.54
N MET A 32 -10.70 -3.47 -13.43
CA MET A 32 -10.33 -4.52 -14.39
C MET A 32 -10.88 -5.87 -13.92
N GLU A 33 -11.85 -6.40 -14.63
CA GLU A 33 -12.46 -7.71 -14.33
C GLU A 33 -11.41 -8.84 -14.27
N SER A 34 -10.38 -8.76 -15.11
CA SER A 34 -9.27 -9.72 -15.11
C SER A 34 -8.52 -9.80 -13.77
N ALA A 35 -8.46 -8.72 -13.01
CA ALA A 35 -7.82 -8.69 -11.69
C ALA A 35 -8.58 -9.52 -10.64
N THR A 36 -9.87 -9.78 -10.86
CA THR A 36 -10.72 -10.51 -9.92
C THR A 36 -10.88 -11.99 -10.25
N THR A 37 -10.43 -12.43 -11.42
CA THR A 37 -10.67 -13.80 -11.94
C THR A 37 -10.01 -14.89 -11.10
N ALA A 38 -8.82 -14.62 -10.56
CA ALA A 38 -8.04 -15.57 -9.76
C ALA A 38 -8.32 -15.52 -8.25
N LEU A 39 -9.23 -14.65 -7.80
CA LEU A 39 -9.54 -14.52 -6.38
C LEU A 39 -10.39 -15.70 -5.88
N PRO A 40 -10.15 -16.15 -4.63
CA PRO A 40 -10.99 -17.17 -4.00
C PRO A 40 -12.40 -16.59 -3.71
N LYS A 41 -13.38 -17.02 -4.50
CA LYS A 41 -14.76 -16.51 -4.46
C LYS A 41 -15.51 -16.84 -3.16
N ASP A 42 -15.04 -17.81 -2.42
CA ASP A 42 -15.53 -18.19 -1.11
C ASP A 42 -15.03 -17.29 0.02
N MET A 43 -13.95 -16.56 -0.21
CA MET A 43 -13.31 -15.69 0.79
C MET A 43 -13.55 -14.20 0.56
N ILE A 44 -13.70 -13.79 -0.70
CA ILE A 44 -13.85 -12.38 -1.10
C ILE A 44 -15.13 -12.22 -1.92
N THR A 45 -16.06 -11.43 -1.42
CA THR A 45 -17.27 -11.05 -2.16
C THR A 45 -16.93 -9.88 -3.09
N LEU A 46 -17.32 -9.97 -4.37
CA LEU A 46 -17.08 -8.87 -5.31
C LEU A 46 -18.27 -7.90 -5.34
N ALA A 47 -17.95 -6.61 -5.31
CA ALA A 47 -18.89 -5.53 -5.51
C ALA A 47 -18.96 -5.12 -6.99
N SER A 48 -20.08 -4.48 -7.38
CA SER A 48 -20.28 -3.98 -8.74
C SER A 48 -19.53 -2.66 -9.02
N ASN A 49 -19.16 -1.93 -7.98
CA ASN A 49 -18.46 -0.64 -8.06
C ASN A 49 -17.75 -0.32 -6.74
N ALA A 50 -16.86 0.68 -6.75
CA ALA A 50 -16.11 1.07 -5.57
C ALA A 50 -17.01 1.59 -4.40
N PRO A 51 -18.06 2.41 -4.62
CA PRO A 51 -19.00 2.79 -3.58
C PRO A 51 -19.67 1.61 -2.88
N ASP A 52 -20.06 0.57 -3.61
CA ASP A 52 -20.69 -0.62 -3.02
C ASP A 52 -19.69 -1.44 -2.19
N ALA A 53 -18.43 -1.51 -2.62
CA ALA A 53 -17.37 -2.11 -1.82
C ALA A 53 -17.08 -1.35 -0.52
N ALA A 54 -17.29 -0.03 -0.50
CA ALA A 54 -17.03 0.82 0.66
C ALA A 54 -18.21 0.94 1.63
N ARG A 55 -19.44 0.72 1.15
CA ARG A 55 -20.66 0.95 1.93
C ARG A 55 -20.78 0.05 3.15
N GLY A 56 -20.92 0.67 4.34
CA GLY A 56 -21.14 -0.05 5.60
C GLY A 56 -19.93 -0.83 6.11
N GLN A 57 -18.73 -0.55 5.58
CA GLN A 57 -17.50 -1.17 6.04
C GLN A 57 -16.94 -0.44 7.27
N ASP A 58 -16.20 -1.17 8.08
CA ASP A 58 -15.43 -0.61 9.21
C ASP A 58 -14.18 0.09 8.69
N ILE A 59 -13.57 -0.49 7.67
CA ILE A 59 -12.35 0.00 7.03
C ILE A 59 -12.49 -0.16 5.51
N VAL A 60 -11.99 0.82 4.77
CA VAL A 60 -11.80 0.73 3.32
C VAL A 60 -10.30 0.82 3.04
N ILE A 61 -9.78 -0.13 2.26
CA ILE A 61 -8.37 -0.17 1.84
C ILE A 61 -8.32 0.07 0.33
N THR A 62 -7.42 0.95 -0.10
CA THR A 62 -7.15 1.19 -1.51
C THR A 62 -5.73 0.78 -1.88
N MET A 63 -5.55 0.17 -3.07
CA MET A 63 -4.24 -0.18 -3.64
C MET A 63 -4.28 0.10 -5.14
N LEU A 64 -4.04 1.35 -5.52
CA LEU A 64 -4.31 1.94 -6.81
C LEU A 64 -3.02 2.36 -7.53
N PRO A 65 -3.06 2.54 -8.88
CA PRO A 65 -1.84 2.77 -9.65
C PRO A 65 -1.23 4.17 -9.50
N ASN A 66 -2.03 5.20 -9.17
CA ASN A 66 -1.58 6.59 -9.11
C ASN A 66 -2.53 7.50 -8.31
N GLY A 67 -2.11 8.76 -8.13
CA GLY A 67 -2.87 9.76 -7.36
C GLY A 67 -4.20 10.14 -8.01
N GLU A 68 -4.30 10.17 -9.31
CA GLU A 68 -5.55 10.47 -10.03
C GLU A 68 -6.61 9.39 -9.74
N SER A 69 -6.21 8.12 -9.80
CA SER A 69 -7.06 6.99 -9.43
C SER A 69 -7.49 7.07 -7.96
N LEU A 70 -6.57 7.41 -7.05
CA LEU A 70 -6.89 7.60 -5.64
C LEU A 70 -7.90 8.73 -5.44
N ALA A 71 -7.68 9.88 -6.03
CA ALA A 71 -8.59 11.03 -5.91
C ALA A 71 -9.99 10.71 -6.43
N SER A 72 -10.07 10.04 -7.59
CA SER A 72 -11.35 9.60 -8.18
C SER A 72 -12.09 8.61 -7.28
N VAL A 73 -11.40 7.58 -6.78
CA VAL A 73 -11.99 6.58 -5.88
C VAL A 73 -12.41 7.23 -4.56
N ALA A 74 -11.56 8.07 -3.97
CA ALA A 74 -11.87 8.76 -2.71
C ALA A 74 -13.13 9.63 -2.83
N ALA A 75 -13.26 10.41 -3.91
CA ALA A 75 -14.44 11.22 -4.18
C ALA A 75 -15.74 10.38 -4.27
N ALA A 76 -15.64 9.16 -4.78
CA ALA A 76 -16.80 8.25 -4.91
C ALA A 76 -17.12 7.51 -3.61
N VAL A 77 -16.12 7.13 -2.81
CA VAL A 77 -16.34 6.27 -1.63
C VAL A 77 -16.57 7.04 -0.34
N ILE A 78 -15.91 8.19 -0.13
CA ILE A 78 -16.04 8.99 1.09
C ILE A 78 -17.52 9.31 1.40
N PRO A 79 -18.36 9.75 0.44
CA PRO A 79 -19.75 10.07 0.71
C PRO A 79 -20.62 8.91 1.19
N VAL A 80 -20.22 7.66 0.90
CA VAL A 80 -20.99 6.46 1.26
C VAL A 80 -20.38 5.66 2.41
N MET A 81 -19.19 6.04 2.85
CA MET A 81 -18.55 5.44 4.02
C MET A 81 -19.26 5.83 5.31
N ARG A 82 -19.19 4.93 6.29
CA ARG A 82 -19.75 5.19 7.62
C ARG A 82 -18.88 6.21 8.36
N GLN A 83 -19.50 7.22 8.99
CA GLN A 83 -18.76 8.13 9.89
C GLN A 83 -18.02 7.35 10.97
N GLY A 84 -16.80 7.76 11.26
CA GLY A 84 -15.90 7.10 12.20
C GLY A 84 -15.20 5.85 11.63
N SER A 85 -15.51 5.41 10.40
CA SER A 85 -14.72 4.39 9.71
C SER A 85 -13.35 4.92 9.26
N CYS A 86 -12.49 4.05 8.75
CA CYS A 86 -11.14 4.43 8.33
C CYS A 86 -10.91 4.12 6.85
N LEU A 87 -10.36 5.08 6.11
CA LEU A 87 -9.80 4.89 4.77
C LEU A 87 -8.29 4.76 4.87
N ILE A 88 -7.76 3.62 4.42
CA ILE A 88 -6.33 3.31 4.40
C ILE A 88 -5.88 3.20 2.94
N ASP A 89 -5.05 4.12 2.50
CA ASP A 89 -4.47 4.06 1.16
C ASP A 89 -3.08 3.42 1.18
N CYS A 90 -2.96 2.26 0.56
CA CYS A 90 -1.69 1.54 0.40
C CYS A 90 -0.98 1.85 -0.93
N SER A 91 -1.56 2.72 -1.75
CA SER A 91 -0.99 3.13 -3.03
C SER A 91 0.28 3.97 -2.84
N THR A 92 1.12 4.02 -3.85
CA THR A 92 2.23 4.98 -3.91
C THR A 92 1.78 6.16 -4.77
N VAL A 93 1.55 7.29 -4.12
CA VAL A 93 1.07 8.52 -4.75
C VAL A 93 1.89 9.73 -4.28
N ASP A 94 1.70 10.87 -4.89
CA ASP A 94 2.34 12.11 -4.42
C ASP A 94 1.76 12.57 -3.06
N VAL A 95 2.60 13.28 -2.30
CA VAL A 95 2.26 13.74 -0.94
C VAL A 95 1.05 14.68 -0.92
N ASN A 96 0.89 15.51 -1.96
CA ASN A 96 -0.19 16.48 -2.01
C ASN A 96 -1.54 15.80 -2.22
N THR A 97 -1.60 14.78 -3.09
CA THR A 97 -2.81 13.96 -3.27
C THR A 97 -3.20 13.28 -1.95
N ALA A 98 -2.26 12.66 -1.24
CA ALA A 98 -2.53 12.03 0.06
C ALA A 98 -3.09 13.03 1.08
N ARG A 99 -2.50 14.24 1.16
CA ARG A 99 -2.99 15.31 2.07
C ARG A 99 -4.36 15.84 1.68
N THR A 100 -4.63 15.95 0.39
CA THR A 100 -5.94 16.39 -0.11
C THR A 100 -7.03 15.39 0.26
N VAL A 101 -6.80 14.11 0.05
CA VAL A 101 -7.76 13.06 0.43
C VAL A 101 -7.91 12.99 1.95
N ALA A 102 -6.84 13.17 2.72
CA ALA A 102 -6.90 13.27 4.18
C ALA A 102 -7.82 14.41 4.65
N ALA A 103 -7.75 15.58 4.00
CA ALA A 103 -8.63 16.71 4.30
C ALA A 103 -10.11 16.37 4.01
N GLN A 104 -10.40 15.75 2.88
CA GLN A 104 -11.76 15.27 2.53
C GLN A 104 -12.29 14.25 3.54
N CYS A 105 -11.46 13.29 3.95
CA CYS A 105 -11.83 12.33 5.00
C CYS A 105 -12.17 13.03 6.32
N LYS A 106 -11.36 14.01 6.73
CA LYS A 106 -11.58 14.78 7.96
C LYS A 106 -12.92 15.54 7.92
N GLU A 107 -13.26 16.18 6.81
CA GLU A 107 -14.54 16.87 6.62
C GLU A 107 -15.73 15.93 6.71
N ALA A 108 -15.58 14.69 6.24
CA ALA A 108 -16.59 13.64 6.32
C ALA A 108 -16.59 12.86 7.65
N ASN A 109 -15.77 13.22 8.62
CA ASN A 109 -15.56 12.48 9.88
C ASN A 109 -15.13 11.03 9.65
N ILE A 110 -14.19 10.81 8.71
CA ILE A 110 -13.57 9.53 8.40
C ILE A 110 -12.10 9.60 8.81
N GLN A 111 -11.61 8.54 9.44
CA GLN A 111 -10.19 8.40 9.76
C GLN A 111 -9.39 8.15 8.48
N TRP A 112 -8.17 8.67 8.44
CA TRP A 112 -7.29 8.52 7.26
C TRP A 112 -5.92 7.97 7.63
N LEU A 113 -5.40 7.10 6.76
CA LEU A 113 -4.00 6.68 6.75
C LEU A 113 -3.48 6.60 5.31
N ASP A 114 -2.36 7.24 5.02
CA ASP A 114 -1.52 6.90 3.88
C ASP A 114 -0.48 5.87 4.32
N ALA A 115 -0.52 4.70 3.73
CA ALA A 115 0.24 3.53 4.16
C ALA A 115 0.93 2.81 2.99
N PRO A 116 1.73 3.52 2.16
CA PRO A 116 2.47 2.89 1.08
C PRO A 116 3.40 1.79 1.60
N VAL A 117 3.63 0.80 0.73
CA VAL A 117 4.29 -0.45 1.09
C VAL A 117 5.65 -0.65 0.40
N SER A 118 6.50 -1.43 1.02
CA SER A 118 7.72 -1.98 0.43
C SER A 118 7.76 -3.50 0.64
N GLY A 119 8.34 -4.24 -0.34
CA GLY A 119 8.42 -5.70 -0.32
C GLY A 119 7.93 -6.36 -1.62
N GLY A 120 7.31 -5.58 -2.51
CA GLY A 120 6.79 -6.05 -3.81
C GLY A 120 5.73 -7.15 -3.68
N VAL A 121 5.42 -7.79 -4.81
CA VAL A 121 4.40 -8.86 -4.88
C VAL A 121 4.77 -10.03 -3.98
N VAL A 122 6.04 -10.39 -3.93
CA VAL A 122 6.53 -11.48 -3.06
C VAL A 122 6.23 -11.19 -1.60
N GLY A 123 6.47 -9.95 -1.14
CA GLY A 123 6.15 -9.52 0.22
C GLY A 123 4.64 -9.49 0.49
N ALA A 124 3.82 -9.11 -0.49
CA ALA A 124 2.37 -9.11 -0.35
C ALA A 124 1.83 -10.55 -0.18
N VAL A 125 2.29 -11.48 -1.02
CA VAL A 125 1.93 -12.91 -0.93
C VAL A 125 2.40 -13.53 0.38
N ALA A 126 3.63 -13.23 0.82
CA ALA A 126 4.20 -13.78 2.05
C ALA A 126 3.66 -13.11 3.34
N GLY A 127 2.97 -11.95 3.25
CA GLY A 127 2.57 -11.16 4.42
C GLY A 127 3.76 -10.53 5.13
N THR A 128 4.80 -10.15 4.38
CA THR A 128 6.05 -9.59 4.92
C THR A 128 6.29 -8.14 4.50
N LEU A 129 5.24 -7.44 4.07
CA LEU A 129 5.34 -6.03 3.67
C LEU A 129 5.84 -5.14 4.82
N THR A 130 6.54 -4.08 4.46
CA THR A 130 6.81 -2.96 5.36
C THR A 130 5.89 -1.80 4.97
N PHE A 131 5.08 -1.34 5.91
CA PHE A 131 4.18 -0.19 5.77
C PHE A 131 4.86 1.07 6.32
N MET A 132 4.82 2.15 5.56
CA MET A 132 5.22 3.49 5.97
C MET A 132 3.95 4.30 6.16
N VAL A 133 3.58 4.59 7.41
CA VAL A 133 2.23 5.06 7.72
C VAL A 133 2.21 6.52 8.14
N GLY A 134 1.47 7.34 7.41
CA GLY A 134 1.12 8.70 7.76
C GLY A 134 -0.34 8.79 8.21
N GLY A 135 -0.61 9.69 9.16
CA GLY A 135 -1.93 9.94 9.74
C GLY A 135 -1.86 10.06 11.26
N SER A 136 -2.99 10.30 11.91
CA SER A 136 -3.02 10.46 13.36
C SER A 136 -2.61 9.17 14.09
N ALA A 137 -2.05 9.30 15.30
CA ALA A 137 -1.72 8.15 16.14
C ALA A 137 -2.95 7.28 16.45
N ALA A 138 -4.13 7.89 16.58
CA ALA A 138 -5.39 7.17 16.80
C ALA A 138 -5.76 6.33 15.56
N SER A 139 -5.66 6.90 14.35
CA SER A 139 -5.90 6.16 13.11
C SER A 139 -4.87 5.04 12.93
N PHE A 140 -3.58 5.30 13.24
CA PHE A 140 -2.53 4.28 13.20
C PHE A 140 -2.85 3.08 14.10
N ALA A 141 -3.35 3.33 15.31
CA ALA A 141 -3.76 2.26 16.23
C ALA A 141 -4.88 1.37 15.63
N ILE A 142 -5.83 1.97 14.89
CA ILE A 142 -6.89 1.23 14.18
C ILE A 142 -6.28 0.34 13.07
N GLY A 143 -5.41 0.89 12.22
CA GLY A 143 -4.80 0.18 11.10
C GLY A 143 -3.77 -0.89 11.52
N SER A 144 -3.16 -0.73 12.70
CA SER A 144 -2.01 -1.54 13.13
C SER A 144 -2.26 -3.05 13.14
N GLN A 145 -3.49 -3.49 13.45
CA GLN A 145 -3.86 -4.90 13.44
C GLN A 145 -3.86 -5.48 12.03
N LEU A 146 -4.31 -4.70 11.04
CA LEU A 146 -4.35 -5.13 9.64
C LEU A 146 -2.94 -5.14 9.03
N PHE A 147 -2.11 -4.17 9.40
CA PHE A 147 -0.71 -4.15 8.94
C PHE A 147 0.07 -5.38 9.39
N LYS A 148 -0.19 -5.91 10.59
CA LYS A 148 0.44 -7.15 11.10
C LYS A 148 0.03 -8.40 10.34
N ILE A 149 -1.13 -8.40 9.68
CA ILE A 149 -1.60 -9.52 8.86
C ILE A 149 -0.96 -9.46 7.46
N MET A 150 -0.88 -8.26 6.88
CA MET A 150 -0.37 -8.05 5.53
C MET A 150 1.15 -7.84 5.48
N GLY A 151 1.82 -7.63 6.61
CA GLY A 151 3.23 -7.31 6.67
C GLY A 151 3.90 -7.64 7.98
N GLN A 152 5.22 -7.51 8.00
CA GLN A 152 6.05 -7.76 9.19
C GLN A 152 6.35 -6.49 9.99
N ARG A 153 6.23 -5.31 9.36
CA ARG A 153 6.52 -4.00 9.98
C ARG A 153 5.52 -2.94 9.54
N ALA A 154 5.12 -2.09 10.47
CA ALA A 154 4.43 -0.85 10.21
C ALA A 154 5.08 0.26 11.02
N ILE A 155 5.52 1.32 10.35
CA ILE A 155 6.24 2.44 10.96
C ILE A 155 5.35 3.67 10.85
N HIS A 156 4.96 4.25 11.99
CA HIS A 156 4.24 5.52 12.03
C HIS A 156 5.23 6.66 11.73
N CYS A 157 5.11 7.25 10.56
CA CYS A 157 6.06 8.25 10.05
C CYS A 157 5.67 9.69 10.42
N GLY A 158 4.47 9.90 10.96
CA GLY A 158 3.95 11.22 11.31
C GLY A 158 2.53 11.45 10.79
N GLU A 159 2.15 12.72 10.63
CA GLU A 159 0.83 13.14 10.16
C GLU A 159 0.57 12.77 8.69
N ALA A 160 -0.63 13.04 8.18
CA ALA A 160 -1.05 12.72 6.82
C ALA A 160 -0.04 13.17 5.75
N GLY A 161 0.31 12.25 4.84
CA GLY A 161 1.32 12.41 3.81
C GLY A 161 2.73 12.02 4.25
N ALA A 162 2.97 11.74 5.54
CA ALA A 162 4.29 11.35 6.02
C ALA A 162 4.68 9.93 5.55
N GLY A 163 3.73 9.04 5.36
CA GLY A 163 3.96 7.72 4.77
C GLY A 163 4.45 7.83 3.32
N GLN A 164 3.80 8.67 2.51
CA GLN A 164 4.23 8.91 1.12
C GLN A 164 5.59 9.61 1.07
N ALA A 165 5.85 10.57 1.95
CA ALA A 165 7.16 11.22 2.05
C ALA A 165 8.26 10.19 2.38
N ALA A 166 8.03 9.32 3.36
CA ALA A 166 8.96 8.24 3.69
C ALA A 166 9.17 7.28 2.50
N LYS A 167 8.09 6.95 1.77
CA LYS A 167 8.18 6.09 0.59
C LYS A 167 9.01 6.71 -0.53
N ILE A 168 8.86 8.01 -0.79
CA ILE A 168 9.64 8.74 -1.80
C ILE A 168 11.13 8.71 -1.42
N CYS A 169 11.46 9.05 -0.17
CA CYS A 169 12.84 9.00 0.31
C CYS A 169 13.45 7.59 0.21
N ASN A 170 12.70 6.57 0.63
CA ASN A 170 13.13 5.17 0.51
C ASN A 170 13.39 4.77 -0.94
N ASN A 171 12.49 5.12 -1.87
CA ASN A 171 12.65 4.78 -3.28
C ASN A 171 13.80 5.56 -3.94
N MET A 172 14.05 6.80 -3.52
CA MET A 172 15.21 7.58 -3.97
C MET A 172 16.52 6.90 -3.56
N ILE A 173 16.65 6.49 -2.29
CA ILE A 173 17.82 5.75 -1.82
C ILE A 173 18.00 4.46 -2.61
N LEU A 174 16.93 3.68 -2.79
CA LEU A 174 16.97 2.44 -3.54
C LEU A 174 17.44 2.67 -4.99
N GLY A 175 16.84 3.63 -5.69
CA GLY A 175 17.16 3.91 -7.09
C GLY A 175 18.60 4.38 -7.27
N VAL A 176 19.06 5.33 -6.44
CA VAL A 176 20.44 5.82 -6.49
C VAL A 176 21.44 4.72 -6.15
N SER A 177 21.17 3.90 -5.14
CA SER A 177 22.04 2.77 -4.78
C SER A 177 22.14 1.72 -5.88
N MET A 178 21.04 1.42 -6.57
CA MET A 178 21.05 0.52 -7.72
C MET A 178 21.90 1.07 -8.87
N ILE A 179 21.74 2.35 -9.20
CA ILE A 179 22.53 3.01 -10.26
C ILE A 179 24.01 2.96 -9.88
N ALA A 180 24.36 3.40 -8.66
CA ALA A 180 25.75 3.40 -8.19
C ALA A 180 26.38 1.99 -8.23
N THR A 181 25.64 0.97 -7.84
CA THR A 181 26.10 -0.42 -7.89
C THR A 181 26.34 -0.86 -9.33
N CYS A 182 25.41 -0.61 -10.24
CA CYS A 182 25.56 -0.97 -11.65
C CYS A 182 26.78 -0.27 -12.29
N GLU A 183 26.94 1.03 -12.05
CA GLU A 183 28.09 1.81 -12.56
C GLU A 183 29.43 1.30 -12.03
N ALA A 184 29.49 0.95 -10.73
CA ALA A 184 30.69 0.40 -10.13
C ALA A 184 31.09 -0.94 -10.76
N PHE A 185 30.13 -1.83 -11.02
CA PHE A 185 30.41 -3.11 -11.68
C PHE A 185 30.78 -2.95 -13.16
N ALA A 186 30.16 -1.99 -13.86
CA ALA A 186 30.55 -1.67 -15.24
C ALA A 186 32.01 -1.14 -15.31
N LEU A 187 32.39 -0.23 -14.41
CA LEU A 187 33.74 0.28 -14.30
C LEU A 187 34.76 -0.84 -13.96
N ALA A 188 34.36 -1.81 -13.11
CA ALA A 188 35.22 -2.96 -12.81
C ALA A 188 35.52 -3.78 -14.07
N ASP A 189 34.55 -3.98 -14.95
CA ASP A 189 34.75 -4.68 -16.23
C ASP A 189 35.74 -3.91 -17.13
N ASP A 190 35.58 -2.58 -17.26
CA ASP A 190 36.44 -1.72 -18.05
C ASP A 190 37.91 -1.74 -17.53
N LEU A 191 38.07 -1.90 -16.22
CA LEU A 191 39.38 -2.00 -15.55
C LEU A 191 39.92 -3.45 -15.49
N ALA A 192 39.22 -4.41 -16.11
CA ALA A 192 39.54 -5.84 -16.06
C ALA A 192 39.66 -6.41 -14.63
N LEU A 193 38.88 -5.83 -13.68
CA LEU A 193 38.73 -6.34 -12.32
C LEU A 193 37.66 -7.43 -12.30
N ASP A 194 38.01 -8.57 -11.70
CA ASP A 194 37.04 -9.66 -11.51
C ASP A 194 35.88 -9.23 -10.65
N ARG A 195 34.65 -9.45 -11.16
CA ARG A 195 33.40 -9.05 -10.49
C ARG A 195 33.23 -9.69 -9.12
N GLN A 196 33.69 -10.95 -8.95
CA GLN A 196 33.59 -11.63 -7.66
C GLN A 196 34.54 -10.96 -6.64
N LYS A 197 35.73 -10.52 -7.06
CA LYS A 197 36.63 -9.79 -6.17
C LYS A 197 36.07 -8.44 -5.73
N LEU A 198 35.41 -7.72 -6.65
CA LEU A 198 34.69 -6.50 -6.27
C LEU A 198 33.58 -6.81 -5.27
N PHE A 199 32.75 -7.83 -5.52
CA PHE A 199 31.68 -8.24 -4.61
C PHE A 199 32.22 -8.61 -3.23
N ASP A 200 33.29 -9.39 -3.15
CA ASP A 200 33.96 -9.78 -1.90
C ASP A 200 34.40 -8.55 -1.09
N VAL A 201 34.92 -7.51 -1.77
CA VAL A 201 35.32 -6.26 -1.13
C VAL A 201 34.12 -5.50 -0.60
N VAL A 202 33.11 -5.21 -1.45
CA VAL A 202 31.97 -4.34 -1.06
C VAL A 202 31.02 -5.00 -0.05
N SER A 203 30.98 -6.35 0.00
CA SER A 203 30.16 -7.08 0.96
C SER A 203 30.76 -7.11 2.38
N THR A 204 32.01 -6.70 2.54
CA THR A 204 32.74 -6.68 3.81
C THR A 204 33.16 -5.29 4.29
N SER A 205 32.88 -4.25 3.49
CA SER A 205 33.30 -2.86 3.75
C SER A 205 32.29 -2.06 4.55
#